data_064679df185e5d427fe1bd0bf80e8df5
#
_entry.id   064679df185e5d427fe1bd0bf80e8df5
#
_cell.length_a   1.000
_cell.length_b   1.000
_cell.length_c   1.000
_cell.angle_alpha   90.00
_cell.angle_beta   90.00
_cell.angle_gamma   90.00
#
_symmetry.space_group_name_H-M   'P 1'
#
loop_
_entity.id
_entity.type
_entity.pdbx_description
1 polymer ?
#
loop_
_entity_poly.entity_id
_entity_poly.type
_entity_poly.pdbx_seq_one_letter_code
_entity_poly.pdbx_strand_id
1 'polypeptide(L)'
;ALAYTPARAETMNLSKGYYFGDEDPQTAYGILVRKEDVDSIKSFDDLADKVVVAQNGSLQEQFVQEQIPAYKKYNRVSSTNDGFLMVETGKGDVMVAALRMARLYLKSNPDSNLVIVPNLYFKVDPETQGTRIGIPKGEDALTDRINEIIDEVVEKDLYNQWYDEYTEYAKSLGIIE
;
A
#
# COMPACT_ATOMS: atom_id res chain seq x y z
N ALA A 1 -1.86 -6.01 11.80
CA ALA A 1 -1.04 -6.12 10.60
C ALA A 1 -0.66 -4.72 10.11
N LEU A 2 0.62 -4.44 9.97
CA LEU A 2 1.15 -3.12 9.64
C LEU A 2 2.25 -3.23 8.58
N ALA A 3 2.34 -2.24 7.67
CA ALA A 3 3.55 -2.02 6.91
C ALA A 3 4.62 -1.37 7.80
N TYR A 4 5.88 -1.59 7.51
CA TYR A 4 6.97 -0.84 8.13
C TYR A 4 6.89 0.63 7.69
N THR A 5 7.06 1.55 8.62
CA THR A 5 7.45 2.94 8.35
C THR A 5 8.39 3.41 9.46
N PRO A 6 9.34 4.33 9.18
CA PRO A 6 10.23 4.89 10.21
C PRO A 6 9.45 5.47 11.40
N ALA A 7 8.39 6.21 11.15
CA ALA A 7 7.54 6.79 12.19
C ALA A 7 6.90 5.72 13.12
N ARG A 8 6.52 4.57 12.58
CA ARG A 8 6.03 3.44 13.40
C ARG A 8 7.15 2.81 14.22
N ALA A 9 8.34 2.63 13.62
CA ALA A 9 9.49 2.08 14.32
C ALA A 9 9.98 2.96 15.48
N GLU A 10 9.74 4.27 15.43
CA GLU A 10 10.01 5.19 16.54
C GLU A 10 9.06 4.97 17.73
N THR A 11 7.79 4.68 17.47
CA THR A 11 6.72 4.64 18.47
C THR A 11 6.38 3.25 18.98
N MET A 12 6.78 2.20 18.25
CA MET A 12 6.52 0.79 18.60
C MET A 12 7.67 -0.10 18.16
N ASN A 13 7.75 -1.29 18.73
CA ASN A 13 8.55 -2.36 18.16
C ASN A 13 7.78 -2.99 17.01
N LEU A 14 8.47 -3.29 15.92
CA LEU A 14 7.90 -3.99 14.76
C LEU A 14 8.56 -5.37 14.64
N SER A 15 7.77 -6.40 14.47
CA SER A 15 8.27 -7.74 14.21
C SER A 15 8.99 -7.83 12.85
N LYS A 16 9.60 -8.97 12.57
CA LYS A 16 9.96 -9.38 11.20
C LYS A 16 8.72 -9.41 10.30
N GLY A 17 8.92 -9.32 9.00
CA GLY A 17 7.85 -9.54 8.01
C GLY A 17 7.41 -11.00 7.98
N TYR A 18 6.10 -11.26 7.93
CA TYR A 18 5.54 -12.61 7.88
C TYR A 18 4.71 -12.90 6.63
N TYR A 19 4.30 -11.86 5.91
CA TYR A 19 3.57 -11.97 4.64
C TYR A 19 4.06 -10.89 3.68
N PHE A 20 4.49 -11.30 2.51
CA PHE A 20 5.10 -10.42 1.51
C PHE A 20 4.19 -10.16 0.31
N GLY A 21 3.03 -10.81 0.24
CA GLY A 21 2.10 -10.75 -0.89
C GLY A 21 2.60 -11.53 -2.10
N ASP A 22 1.70 -11.73 -3.06
CA ASP A 22 1.99 -12.41 -4.32
C ASP A 22 2.43 -11.42 -5.42
N GLU A 23 2.39 -10.11 -5.13
CA GLU A 23 2.75 -9.06 -6.07
C GLU A 23 4.24 -8.79 -6.03
N ASP A 24 4.84 -8.58 -7.21
CA ASP A 24 6.20 -8.10 -7.33
C ASP A 24 6.33 -6.76 -6.58
N PRO A 25 7.19 -6.66 -5.54
CA PRO A 25 7.40 -5.44 -4.80
C PRO A 25 7.78 -4.24 -5.67
N GLN A 26 8.41 -4.47 -6.82
CA GLN A 26 8.82 -3.41 -7.76
C GLN A 26 7.63 -2.79 -8.49
N THR A 27 6.47 -3.46 -8.52
CA THR A 27 5.26 -3.00 -9.19
C THR A 27 4.06 -2.86 -8.25
N ALA A 28 4.29 -3.01 -6.93
CA ALA A 28 3.20 -3.06 -5.95
C ALA A 28 2.57 -1.69 -5.64
N TYR A 29 3.31 -0.60 -5.84
CA TYR A 29 2.86 0.76 -5.53
C TYR A 29 3.04 1.70 -6.72
N GLY A 30 2.03 2.49 -6.98
CA GLY A 30 2.01 3.43 -8.10
C GLY A 30 1.00 4.54 -7.87
N ILE A 31 0.55 5.14 -8.95
CA ILE A 31 -0.39 6.25 -8.93
C ILE A 31 -1.62 5.98 -9.80
N LEU A 32 -2.75 6.52 -9.35
CA LEU A 32 -3.98 6.62 -10.13
C LEU A 32 -4.26 8.08 -10.44
N VAL A 33 -4.76 8.31 -11.65
CA VAL A 33 -5.17 9.62 -12.14
C VAL A 33 -6.49 9.46 -12.90
N ARG A 34 -7.12 10.57 -13.30
CA ARG A 34 -8.23 10.52 -14.24
C ARG A 34 -7.72 10.06 -15.62
N LYS A 35 -8.56 9.36 -16.38
CA LYS A 35 -8.25 8.84 -17.72
C LYS A 35 -7.75 9.94 -18.67
N GLU A 36 -8.29 11.16 -18.56
CA GLU A 36 -7.89 12.32 -19.35
C GLU A 36 -6.48 12.83 -19.05
N ASP A 37 -5.95 12.57 -17.86
CA ASP A 37 -4.65 13.05 -17.40
C ASP A 37 -3.50 12.05 -17.63
N VAL A 38 -3.80 10.77 -17.91
CA VAL A 38 -2.81 9.68 -17.93
C VAL A 38 -1.67 9.89 -18.92
N ASP A 39 -1.97 10.47 -20.08
CA ASP A 39 -0.97 10.69 -21.12
C ASP A 39 0.01 11.82 -20.80
N SER A 40 -0.35 12.71 -19.87
CA SER A 40 0.48 13.83 -19.44
C SER A 40 1.50 13.45 -18.35
N ILE A 41 1.39 12.24 -17.76
CA ILE A 41 2.23 11.82 -16.63
C ILE A 41 3.06 10.60 -17.06
N LYS A 42 4.37 10.79 -17.17
CA LYS A 42 5.34 9.76 -17.56
C LYS A 42 6.41 9.53 -16.50
N SER A 43 6.58 10.50 -15.58
CA SER A 43 7.54 10.47 -14.47
C SER A 43 6.96 11.18 -13.25
N PHE A 44 7.61 11.04 -12.10
CA PHE A 44 7.23 11.79 -10.90
C PHE A 44 7.51 13.29 -11.01
N ASP A 45 8.35 13.73 -11.93
CA ASP A 45 8.60 15.17 -12.18
C ASP A 45 7.37 15.86 -12.78
N ASP A 46 6.52 15.12 -13.50
CA ASP A 46 5.28 15.64 -14.11
C ASP A 46 4.19 15.94 -13.07
N LEU A 47 4.47 15.67 -11.78
CA LEU A 47 3.56 15.94 -10.67
C LEU A 47 3.76 17.33 -10.04
N ALA A 48 4.70 18.14 -10.52
CA ALA A 48 5.09 19.40 -9.90
C ALA A 48 3.92 20.42 -9.77
N ASP A 49 2.96 20.40 -10.69
CA ASP A 49 1.77 21.26 -10.67
C ASP A 49 0.50 20.56 -10.16
N LYS A 50 0.60 19.29 -9.71
CA LYS A 50 -0.53 18.45 -9.32
C LYS A 50 -0.83 18.49 -7.82
N VAL A 51 -2.09 18.22 -7.49
CA VAL A 51 -2.53 17.96 -6.13
C VAL A 51 -2.40 16.46 -5.86
N VAL A 52 -1.40 16.08 -5.08
CA VAL A 52 -1.12 14.69 -4.72
C VAL A 52 -1.91 14.29 -3.48
N VAL A 53 -2.45 13.09 -3.47
CA VAL A 53 -3.25 12.52 -2.37
C VAL A 53 -2.64 11.20 -1.93
N ALA A 54 -2.53 10.98 -0.61
CA ALA A 54 -2.19 9.67 -0.06
C ALA A 54 -2.85 9.47 1.32
N GLN A 55 -2.97 8.22 1.75
CA GLN A 55 -3.51 7.89 3.05
C GLN A 55 -2.53 8.31 4.16
N ASN A 56 -3.05 8.99 5.17
CA ASN A 56 -2.27 9.46 6.32
C ASN A 56 -1.63 8.30 7.09
N GLY A 57 -0.36 8.47 7.48
CA GLY A 57 0.41 7.49 8.26
C GLY A 57 0.70 6.16 7.52
N SER A 58 0.59 6.15 6.21
CA SER A 58 0.84 4.97 5.36
C SER A 58 2.24 5.01 4.72
N LEU A 59 2.64 3.88 4.13
CA LEU A 59 3.84 3.81 3.29
C LEU A 59 3.73 4.73 2.05
N GLN A 60 2.51 4.91 1.54
CA GLN A 60 2.25 5.80 0.41
C GLN A 60 2.55 7.28 0.73
N GLU A 61 2.26 7.71 1.96
CA GLU A 61 2.66 9.04 2.43
C GLU A 61 4.19 9.19 2.45
N GLN A 62 4.91 8.17 2.90
CA GLN A 62 6.36 8.17 2.86
C GLN A 62 6.89 8.29 1.42
N PHE A 63 6.31 7.56 0.47
CA PHE A 63 6.69 7.69 -0.95
C PHE A 63 6.48 9.10 -1.50
N VAL A 64 5.39 9.78 -1.12
CA VAL A 64 5.18 11.18 -1.51
C VAL A 64 6.34 12.07 -1.03
N GLN A 65 6.79 11.86 0.20
CA GLN A 65 7.85 12.68 0.80
C GLN A 65 9.24 12.38 0.24
N GLU A 66 9.51 11.12 -0.10
CA GLU A 66 10.85 10.67 -0.46
C GLU A 66 11.09 10.56 -1.97
N GLN A 67 10.05 10.28 -2.76
CA GLN A 67 10.22 9.92 -4.16
C GLN A 67 9.50 10.85 -5.15
N ILE A 68 8.61 11.73 -4.69
CA ILE A 68 8.01 12.76 -5.55
C ILE A 68 8.78 14.06 -5.36
N PRO A 69 9.53 14.52 -6.37
CA PRO A 69 10.45 15.66 -6.21
C PRO A 69 9.72 16.99 -5.98
N ALA A 70 8.52 17.17 -6.57
CA ALA A 70 7.73 18.38 -6.41
C ALA A 70 6.24 18.08 -6.65
N TYR A 71 5.38 18.84 -5.98
CA TYR A 71 3.92 18.85 -6.18
C TYR A 71 3.33 20.20 -5.78
N LYS A 72 2.20 20.57 -6.36
CA LYS A 72 1.50 21.82 -6.03
C LYS A 72 0.95 21.82 -4.60
N LYS A 73 0.35 20.70 -4.20
CA LYS A 73 -0.26 20.51 -2.88
C LYS A 73 -0.29 19.03 -2.53
N TYR A 74 -0.16 18.73 -1.23
CA TYR A 74 -0.35 17.39 -0.69
C TYR A 74 -1.55 17.33 0.23
N ASN A 75 -2.48 16.43 -0.04
CA ASN A 75 -3.65 16.16 0.78
C ASN A 75 -3.56 14.78 1.43
N ARG A 76 -3.77 14.73 2.74
CA ARG A 76 -3.89 13.50 3.51
C ARG A 76 -5.35 13.08 3.61
N VAL A 77 -5.63 11.80 3.42
CA VAL A 77 -6.97 11.21 3.58
C VAL A 77 -6.95 10.11 4.64
N SER A 78 -8.10 9.83 5.24
CA SER A 78 -8.25 8.80 6.27
C SER A 78 -8.29 7.39 5.70
N SER A 79 -8.79 7.22 4.48
CA SER A 79 -8.87 5.93 3.79
C SER A 79 -8.42 6.03 2.33
N THR A 80 -8.01 4.90 1.76
CA THR A 80 -7.67 4.81 0.34
C THR A 80 -8.88 5.14 -0.56
N ASN A 81 -10.09 4.73 -0.16
CA ASN A 81 -11.31 5.01 -0.91
C ASN A 81 -11.64 6.51 -0.95
N ASP A 82 -11.44 7.24 0.16
CA ASP A 82 -11.60 8.71 0.16
C ASP A 82 -10.64 9.37 -0.84
N GLY A 83 -9.41 8.82 -0.95
CA GLY A 83 -8.41 9.29 -1.91
C GLY A 83 -8.84 9.06 -3.36
N PHE A 84 -9.37 7.89 -3.69
CA PHE A 84 -9.92 7.62 -5.02
C PHE A 84 -11.05 8.58 -5.37
N LEU A 85 -12.02 8.74 -4.47
CA LEU A 85 -13.14 9.68 -4.66
C LEU A 85 -12.67 11.13 -4.78
N MET A 86 -11.62 11.53 -4.05
CA MET A 86 -11.05 12.87 -4.14
C MET A 86 -10.47 13.15 -5.52
N VAL A 87 -9.76 12.20 -6.14
CA VAL A 87 -9.23 12.34 -7.49
C VAL A 87 -10.36 12.26 -8.53
N GLU A 88 -11.28 11.33 -8.37
CA GLU A 88 -12.42 11.14 -9.28
C GLU A 88 -13.30 12.39 -9.38
N THR A 89 -13.46 13.12 -8.26
CA THR A 89 -14.26 14.37 -8.21
C THR A 89 -13.47 15.64 -8.50
N GLY A 90 -12.19 15.53 -8.89
CA GLY A 90 -11.34 16.67 -9.25
C GLY A 90 -10.85 17.51 -8.04
N LYS A 91 -10.98 17.01 -6.81
CA LYS A 91 -10.44 17.64 -5.59
C LYS A 91 -8.97 17.29 -5.35
N GLY A 92 -8.46 16.30 -6.03
CA GLY A 92 -7.07 15.89 -6.17
C GLY A 92 -6.80 15.54 -7.63
N ASP A 93 -5.53 15.42 -7.99
CA ASP A 93 -5.13 15.06 -9.34
C ASP A 93 -4.52 13.66 -9.41
N VAL A 94 -3.81 13.27 -8.35
CA VAL A 94 -3.04 12.03 -8.30
C VAL A 94 -3.26 11.34 -6.96
N MET A 95 -3.63 10.06 -6.95
CA MET A 95 -3.67 9.21 -5.75
C MET A 95 -2.50 8.24 -5.75
N VAL A 96 -1.68 8.30 -4.70
CA VAL A 96 -0.64 7.30 -4.44
C VAL A 96 -1.26 6.10 -3.72
N ALA A 97 -1.15 4.92 -4.30
CA ALA A 97 -1.84 3.73 -3.77
C ALA A 97 -1.03 2.43 -3.95
N ALA A 98 -1.35 1.44 -3.11
CA ALA A 98 -1.06 0.05 -3.41
C ALA A 98 -1.89 -0.39 -4.62
N LEU A 99 -1.26 -0.87 -5.68
CA LEU A 99 -1.93 -1.14 -6.95
C LEU A 99 -2.93 -2.29 -6.87
N ARG A 100 -2.74 -3.23 -5.93
CA ARG A 100 -3.76 -4.23 -5.63
C ARG A 100 -5.10 -3.59 -5.22
N MET A 101 -5.05 -2.60 -4.31
CA MET A 101 -6.26 -1.88 -3.87
C MET A 101 -6.86 -1.05 -5.00
N ALA A 102 -6.01 -0.44 -5.82
CA ALA A 102 -6.43 0.29 -7.00
C ALA A 102 -7.16 -0.61 -8.02
N ARG A 103 -6.60 -1.78 -8.33
CA ARG A 103 -7.24 -2.76 -9.24
C ARG A 103 -8.57 -3.26 -8.69
N LEU A 104 -8.65 -3.54 -7.38
CA LEU A 104 -9.88 -3.95 -6.73
C LEU A 104 -10.96 -2.85 -6.82
N TYR A 105 -10.58 -1.60 -6.55
CA TYR A 105 -11.48 -0.46 -6.68
C TYR A 105 -12.02 -0.33 -8.10
N LEU A 106 -11.13 -0.37 -9.11
CA LEU A 106 -11.52 -0.25 -10.52
C LEU A 106 -12.39 -1.43 -10.98
N LYS A 107 -12.13 -2.65 -10.49
CA LYS A 107 -12.98 -3.82 -10.77
C LYS A 107 -14.39 -3.65 -10.19
N SER A 108 -14.49 -3.09 -8.98
CA SER A 108 -15.77 -2.86 -8.30
C SER A 108 -16.52 -1.61 -8.80
N ASN A 109 -15.83 -0.72 -9.51
CA ASN A 109 -16.38 0.52 -10.06
C ASN A 109 -16.03 0.64 -11.56
N PRO A 110 -16.67 -0.14 -12.43
CA PRO A 110 -16.30 -0.19 -13.86
C PRO A 110 -16.53 1.13 -14.60
N ASP A 111 -17.42 1.97 -14.09
CA ASP A 111 -17.71 3.32 -14.65
C ASP A 111 -16.77 4.40 -14.12
N SER A 112 -15.83 4.06 -13.23
CA SER A 112 -14.84 5.01 -12.71
C SER A 112 -14.03 5.65 -13.87
N ASN A 113 -13.80 6.95 -13.75
CA ASN A 113 -12.94 7.68 -14.69
C ASN A 113 -11.45 7.60 -14.31
N LEU A 114 -11.09 6.82 -13.27
CA LEU A 114 -9.72 6.62 -12.85
C LEU A 114 -9.01 5.55 -13.68
N VAL A 115 -7.68 5.67 -13.73
CA VAL A 115 -6.79 4.69 -14.34
C VAL A 115 -5.45 4.67 -13.59
N ILE A 116 -4.81 3.51 -13.56
CA ILE A 116 -3.43 3.35 -13.07
C ILE A 116 -2.48 3.85 -14.15
N VAL A 117 -1.54 4.74 -13.79
CA VAL A 117 -0.48 5.17 -14.70
C VAL A 117 0.47 3.99 -14.96
N PRO A 118 0.67 3.59 -16.22
CA PRO A 118 1.52 2.45 -16.53
C PRO A 118 3.00 2.75 -16.33
N ASN A 119 3.77 1.75 -15.92
CA ASN A 119 5.24 1.81 -15.83
C ASN A 119 5.80 2.94 -14.92
N LEU A 120 4.99 3.43 -13.99
CA LEU A 120 5.40 4.42 -13.00
C LEU A 120 5.15 3.88 -11.59
N TYR A 121 6.21 3.33 -10.97
CA TYR A 121 6.14 2.62 -9.71
C TYR A 121 7.09 3.21 -8.69
N PHE A 122 6.67 3.19 -7.41
CA PHE A 122 7.51 3.57 -6.29
C PHE A 122 8.46 2.45 -5.92
N LYS A 123 9.68 2.82 -5.58
CA LYS A 123 10.68 1.87 -5.08
C LYS A 123 10.39 1.55 -3.62
N VAL A 124 10.30 0.25 -3.31
CA VAL A 124 10.15 -0.25 -1.94
C VAL A 124 11.49 -0.78 -1.48
N ASP A 125 11.97 -0.28 -0.34
CA ASP A 125 13.17 -0.82 0.29
C ASP A 125 12.91 -2.29 0.70
N PRO A 126 13.74 -3.24 0.24
CA PRO A 126 13.60 -4.65 0.60
C PRO A 126 13.55 -4.90 2.12
N GLU A 127 14.27 -4.13 2.92
CA GLU A 127 14.28 -4.26 4.38
C GLU A 127 12.95 -3.84 5.03
N THR A 128 12.17 -3.00 4.34
CA THR A 128 10.87 -2.52 4.84
C THR A 128 9.69 -3.35 4.37
N GLN A 129 9.92 -4.32 3.48
CA GLN A 129 8.87 -5.17 2.92
C GLN A 129 8.24 -6.09 3.97
N GLY A 130 7.05 -6.56 3.63
CA GLY A 130 6.28 -7.51 4.41
C GLY A 130 5.36 -6.87 5.45
N THR A 131 4.30 -7.60 5.73
CA THR A 131 3.37 -7.28 6.80
C THR A 131 3.99 -7.65 8.13
N ARG A 132 3.85 -6.78 9.13
CA ARG A 132 4.47 -6.91 10.45
C ARG A 132 3.45 -6.79 11.57
N ILE A 133 3.82 -7.25 12.76
CA ILE A 133 3.07 -7.07 14.00
C ILE A 133 3.65 -5.85 14.73
N GLY A 134 2.78 -4.91 15.14
CA GLY A 134 3.16 -3.82 16.04
C GLY A 134 3.06 -4.28 17.49
N ILE A 135 4.08 -4.00 18.29
CA ILE A 135 4.24 -4.39 19.68
C ILE A 135 4.56 -3.11 20.47
N PRO A 136 4.07 -2.95 21.72
CA PRO A 136 4.39 -1.78 22.51
C PRO A 136 5.91 -1.56 22.59
N LYS A 137 6.34 -0.29 22.54
CA LYS A 137 7.76 0.07 22.60
C LYS A 137 8.37 -0.39 23.92
N GLY A 138 9.52 -1.02 23.86
CA GLY A 138 10.23 -1.54 25.05
C GLY A 138 9.88 -2.99 25.43
N GLU A 139 8.91 -3.62 24.79
CA GLU A 139 8.57 -5.02 24.98
C GLU A 139 9.49 -5.93 24.12
N ASP A 140 10.80 -5.86 24.39
CA ASP A 140 11.81 -6.52 23.56
C ASP A 140 11.73 -8.04 23.63
N ALA A 141 11.56 -8.60 24.85
CA ALA A 141 11.41 -10.04 25.03
C ALA A 141 10.17 -10.61 24.31
N LEU A 142 9.06 -9.86 24.30
CA LEU A 142 7.86 -10.23 23.54
C LEU A 142 8.14 -10.14 22.04
N THR A 143 8.86 -9.11 21.59
CA THR A 143 9.26 -8.94 20.19
C THR A 143 10.12 -10.10 19.72
N ASP A 144 11.10 -10.52 20.51
CA ASP A 144 11.98 -11.65 20.20
C ASP A 144 11.18 -12.95 20.09
N ARG A 145 10.27 -13.20 21.04
CA ARG A 145 9.41 -14.38 21.00
C ARG A 145 8.47 -14.41 19.78
N ILE A 146 7.90 -13.28 19.41
CA ILE A 146 7.08 -13.15 18.20
C ILE A 146 7.94 -13.40 16.96
N ASN A 147 9.16 -12.88 16.91
CA ASN A 147 10.07 -13.08 15.78
C ASN A 147 10.48 -14.55 15.59
N GLU A 148 10.69 -15.31 16.69
CA GLU A 148 10.93 -16.76 16.63
C GLU A 148 9.73 -17.50 16.01
N ILE A 149 8.50 -17.13 16.40
CA ILE A 149 7.28 -17.72 15.82
C ILE A 149 7.15 -17.35 14.34
N ILE A 150 7.46 -16.11 13.96
CA ILE A 150 7.42 -15.65 12.56
C ILE A 150 8.44 -16.42 11.72
N ASP A 151 9.65 -16.66 12.23
CA ASP A 151 10.65 -17.47 11.52
C ASP A 151 10.09 -18.85 11.18
N GLU A 152 9.40 -19.50 12.12
CA GLU A 152 8.74 -20.80 11.89
C GLU A 152 7.59 -20.69 10.87
N VAL A 153 6.77 -19.65 10.95
CA VAL A 153 5.66 -19.40 10.02
C VAL A 153 6.16 -19.19 8.60
N VAL A 154 7.24 -18.43 8.43
CA VAL A 154 7.84 -18.16 7.12
C VAL A 154 8.57 -19.39 6.57
N GLU A 155 9.36 -20.10 7.40
CA GLU A 155 10.09 -21.30 6.99
C GLU A 155 9.15 -22.40 6.49
N LYS A 156 7.98 -22.56 7.13
CA LYS A 156 6.97 -23.57 6.78
C LYS A 156 5.92 -23.08 5.80
N ASP A 157 6.01 -21.83 5.34
CA ASP A 157 5.02 -21.19 4.45
C ASP A 157 3.57 -21.26 4.98
N LEU A 158 3.41 -21.21 6.31
CA LEU A 158 2.12 -21.42 6.94
C LEU A 158 1.11 -20.31 6.62
N TYR A 159 1.57 -19.07 6.47
CA TYR A 159 0.66 -17.96 6.20
C TYR A 159 -0.03 -18.11 4.85
N ASN A 160 0.69 -18.48 3.81
CA ASN A 160 0.11 -18.70 2.48
C ASN A 160 -0.85 -19.90 2.49
N GLN A 161 -0.49 -20.99 3.19
CA GLN A 161 -1.38 -22.15 3.34
C GLN A 161 -2.71 -21.74 4.04
N TRP A 162 -2.65 -20.99 5.13
CA TRP A 162 -3.85 -20.48 5.82
C TRP A 162 -4.64 -19.50 4.94
N TYR A 163 -3.96 -18.64 4.21
CA TYR A 163 -4.60 -17.67 3.32
C TYR A 163 -5.40 -18.38 2.22
N ASP A 164 -4.82 -19.39 1.59
CA ASP A 164 -5.50 -20.18 0.56
C ASP A 164 -6.69 -20.97 1.13
N GLU A 165 -6.50 -21.65 2.29
CA GLU A 165 -7.56 -22.37 2.97
C GLU A 165 -8.76 -21.47 3.29
N TYR A 166 -8.50 -20.31 3.90
CA TYR A 166 -9.58 -19.36 4.25
C TYR A 166 -10.17 -18.65 3.03
N THR A 167 -9.42 -18.49 1.95
CA THR A 167 -9.92 -18.00 0.68
C THR A 167 -10.94 -18.98 0.09
N GLU A 168 -10.62 -20.25 0.03
CA GLU A 168 -11.55 -21.29 -0.43
C GLU A 168 -12.78 -21.42 0.49
N TYR A 169 -12.58 -21.31 1.79
CA TYR A 169 -13.70 -21.28 2.74
C TYR A 169 -14.62 -20.07 2.50
N ALA A 170 -14.07 -18.89 2.30
CA ALA A 170 -14.86 -17.68 2.00
C ALA A 170 -15.63 -17.79 0.68
N LYS A 171 -15.03 -18.41 -0.36
CA LYS A 171 -15.73 -18.74 -1.61
C LYS A 171 -16.90 -19.69 -1.36
N SER A 172 -16.68 -20.74 -0.56
CA SER A 172 -17.74 -21.72 -0.24
C SER A 172 -18.95 -21.09 0.46
N LEU A 173 -18.74 -19.97 1.15
CA LEU A 173 -19.79 -19.18 1.81
C LEU A 173 -20.39 -18.08 0.92
N GLY A 174 -19.89 -17.90 -0.31
CA GLY A 174 -20.33 -16.84 -1.22
C GLY A 174 -19.91 -15.42 -0.77
N ILE A 175 -18.89 -15.31 0.10
CA ILE A 175 -18.38 -14.02 0.60
C ILE A 175 -17.49 -13.37 -0.44
N ILE A 176 -16.75 -14.17 -1.21
CA ILE A 176 -15.88 -13.75 -2.33
C ILE A 176 -16.11 -14.65 -3.54
N GLU A 177 -15.75 -14.18 -4.74
CA GLU A 177 -15.82 -14.92 -6.01
C GLU A 177 -14.57 -15.79 -6.23
#